data_565a1b9163ba8a3e44c230c5a1c7dacb
#
_entry.id   565a1b9163ba8a3e44c230c5a1c7dacb
#
_cell.length_a   1.000
_cell.length_b   1.000
_cell.length_c   1.000
_cell.angle_alpha   90.00
_cell.angle_beta   90.00
_cell.angle_gamma   90.00
#
_symmetry.space_group_name_H-M   'P 1'
#
loop_
_entity.id
_entity.type
_entity.pdbx_description
1 polymer ?
#
loop_
_entity_poly.entity_id
_entity_poly.type
_entity_poly.pdbx_seq_one_letter_code
_entity_poly.pdbx_strand_id
1 'polypeptide(L)'
;EVTDIREAIHGDNVEVIYSTFDELPEHHKRVSEMVIERAKRLVEHKKDVVILLDSITRLTRAYNLVVPPSGRTLSGGLDPAALHMPKRFFGAARNMREGGSLTVLATALVDTGSKMDDVVYEEFKGTGNMEMVLDRKLSEKRIFPAIDLAKSGTRREDLLLNGEELEAINIMRKALNGLKPDEATDRILDMFARTKNNNEFVQMVKKNKFI
;
A
#
# COMPACT_ATOMS: atom_id res chain seq x y z
N GLU A 1 -16.52 -10.02 -5.68
CA GLU A 1 -15.41 -9.03 -5.61
C GLU A 1 -15.11 -8.39 -6.98
N VAL A 2 -14.87 -9.18 -8.05
CA VAL A 2 -14.57 -8.63 -9.40
C VAL A 2 -15.70 -7.76 -9.93
N THR A 3 -16.95 -8.20 -9.78
CA THR A 3 -18.13 -7.45 -10.21
C THR A 3 -18.23 -6.13 -9.43
N ASP A 4 -18.10 -6.18 -8.12
CA ASP A 4 -18.18 -5.00 -7.26
C ASP A 4 -17.08 -3.98 -7.56
N ILE A 5 -15.85 -4.47 -7.82
CA ILE A 5 -14.74 -3.60 -8.23
C ILE A 5 -15.01 -2.94 -9.59
N ARG A 6 -15.53 -3.70 -10.57
CA ARG A 6 -15.85 -3.16 -11.90
C ARG A 6 -17.00 -2.17 -11.89
N GLU A 7 -17.95 -2.34 -10.98
CA GLU A 7 -19.05 -1.39 -10.77
C GLU A 7 -18.58 -0.13 -10.05
N ALA A 8 -17.72 -0.29 -9.04
CA ALA A 8 -17.22 0.83 -8.24
C ALA A 8 -16.15 1.66 -8.97
N ILE A 9 -15.31 1.02 -9.79
CA ILE A 9 -14.17 1.64 -10.46
C ILE A 9 -14.35 1.48 -11.96
N HIS A 10 -14.86 2.51 -12.61
CA HIS A 10 -15.10 2.54 -14.06
C HIS A 10 -14.76 3.90 -14.66
N GLY A 11 -14.51 3.95 -15.95
CA GLY A 11 -14.20 5.16 -16.71
C GLY A 11 -13.25 4.88 -17.88
N ASP A 12 -13.10 5.84 -18.76
CA ASP A 12 -12.30 5.71 -20.01
C ASP A 12 -10.80 5.44 -19.72
N ASN A 13 -10.32 5.81 -18.52
CA ASN A 13 -8.95 5.63 -18.11
C ASN A 13 -8.78 4.46 -17.11
N VAL A 14 -9.80 3.61 -16.94
CA VAL A 14 -9.81 2.51 -15.99
C VAL A 14 -9.94 1.19 -16.73
N GLU A 15 -9.09 0.25 -16.36
CA GLU A 15 -9.12 -1.12 -16.86
C GLU A 15 -9.03 -2.09 -15.67
N VAL A 16 -9.99 -3.00 -15.54
CA VAL A 16 -9.98 -4.05 -14.52
C VAL A 16 -9.57 -5.35 -15.17
N ILE A 17 -8.37 -5.83 -14.84
CA ILE A 17 -7.80 -7.09 -15.30
C ILE A 17 -7.74 -8.03 -14.10
N TYR A 18 -8.24 -9.23 -14.23
CA TYR A 18 -8.39 -10.13 -13.08
C TYR A 18 -8.02 -11.57 -13.39
N SER A 19 -7.68 -12.27 -12.35
CA SER A 19 -7.60 -13.73 -12.25
C SER A 19 -8.12 -14.08 -10.87
N THR A 20 -9.20 -14.87 -10.82
CA THR A 20 -9.90 -15.21 -9.58
C THR A 20 -9.16 -16.29 -8.79
N PHE A 21 -9.43 -16.40 -7.48
CA PHE A 21 -8.68 -17.28 -6.57
C PHE A 21 -8.81 -18.77 -6.90
N ASP A 22 -9.83 -19.16 -7.68
CA ASP A 22 -10.10 -20.51 -8.14
C ASP A 22 -9.36 -20.87 -9.43
N GLU A 23 -8.67 -19.91 -10.06
CA GLU A 23 -7.85 -20.16 -11.23
C GLU A 23 -6.48 -20.75 -10.88
N LEU A 24 -5.83 -21.37 -11.88
CA LEU A 24 -4.50 -21.94 -11.73
C LEU A 24 -3.44 -20.86 -11.44
N PRO A 25 -2.41 -21.16 -10.64
CA PRO A 25 -1.34 -20.21 -10.32
C PRO A 25 -0.63 -19.61 -11.54
N GLU A 26 -0.54 -20.37 -12.63
CA GLU A 26 0.02 -19.92 -13.91
C GLU A 26 -0.80 -18.77 -14.54
N HIS A 27 -2.11 -18.73 -14.31
CA HIS A 27 -2.98 -17.65 -14.77
C HIS A 27 -2.69 -16.37 -14.01
N HIS A 28 -2.57 -16.43 -12.69
CA HIS A 28 -2.19 -15.28 -11.86
C HIS A 28 -0.84 -14.70 -12.30
N LYS A 29 0.15 -15.57 -12.54
CA LYS A 29 1.45 -15.18 -13.07
C LYS A 29 1.30 -14.46 -14.40
N ARG A 30 0.61 -15.08 -15.38
CA ARG A 30 0.43 -14.52 -16.73
C ARG A 30 -0.28 -13.17 -16.71
N VAL A 31 -1.35 -13.04 -15.93
CA VAL A 31 -2.10 -11.80 -15.79
C VAL A 31 -1.20 -10.70 -15.23
N SER A 32 -0.45 -10.96 -14.18
CA SER A 32 0.46 -9.98 -13.59
C SER A 32 1.57 -9.54 -14.56
N GLU A 33 2.14 -10.48 -15.33
CA GLU A 33 3.14 -10.18 -16.35
C GLU A 33 2.58 -9.31 -17.48
N MET A 34 1.35 -9.59 -17.92
CA MET A 34 0.65 -8.77 -18.94
C MET A 34 0.38 -7.36 -18.43
N VAL A 35 -0.11 -7.22 -17.18
CA VAL A 35 -0.42 -5.91 -16.58
C VAL A 35 0.83 -5.05 -16.50
N ILE A 36 1.93 -5.59 -16.00
CA ILE A 36 3.16 -4.79 -15.85
C ILE A 36 3.77 -4.41 -17.20
N GLU A 37 3.74 -5.31 -18.20
CA GLU A 37 4.23 -4.97 -19.54
C GLU A 37 3.34 -3.94 -20.23
N ARG A 38 2.02 -4.03 -20.09
CA ARG A 38 1.09 -3.00 -20.58
C ARG A 38 1.35 -1.64 -19.92
N ALA A 39 1.50 -1.62 -18.59
CA ALA A 39 1.80 -0.40 -17.85
C ALA A 39 3.10 0.25 -18.33
N LYS A 40 4.17 -0.54 -18.54
CA LYS A 40 5.43 -0.03 -19.09
C LYS A 40 5.25 0.62 -20.46
N ARG A 41 4.47 -0.01 -21.38
CA ARG A 41 4.19 0.58 -22.70
C ARG A 41 3.46 1.92 -22.58
N LEU A 42 2.48 2.03 -21.69
CA LEU A 42 1.79 3.29 -21.45
C LEU A 42 2.73 4.39 -20.89
N VAL A 43 3.61 4.02 -19.97
CA VAL A 43 4.63 4.94 -19.43
C VAL A 43 5.62 5.41 -20.52
N GLU A 44 6.04 4.52 -21.42
CA GLU A 44 6.86 4.88 -22.58
C GLU A 44 6.16 5.91 -23.50
N HIS A 45 4.83 5.86 -23.53
CA HIS A 45 4.01 6.90 -24.18
C HIS A 45 3.77 8.14 -23.30
N LYS A 46 4.58 8.32 -22.25
CA LYS A 46 4.52 9.46 -21.33
C LYS A 46 3.21 9.57 -20.53
N LYS A 47 2.52 8.46 -20.33
CA LYS A 47 1.33 8.40 -19.47
C LYS A 47 1.72 8.23 -18.02
N ASP A 48 0.93 8.81 -17.12
CA ASP A 48 0.98 8.53 -15.70
C ASP A 48 0.05 7.36 -15.41
N VAL A 49 0.63 6.26 -14.96
CA VAL A 49 -0.08 4.97 -14.77
C VAL A 49 -0.10 4.61 -13.30
N VAL A 50 -1.26 4.22 -12.81
CA VAL A 50 -1.44 3.69 -11.46
C VAL A 50 -1.91 2.24 -11.57
N ILE A 51 -1.20 1.33 -10.91
CA ILE A 51 -1.62 -0.07 -10.73
C ILE A 51 -2.11 -0.24 -9.30
N LEU A 52 -3.36 -0.69 -9.15
CA LEU A 52 -3.91 -1.18 -7.89
C LEU A 52 -3.86 -2.70 -7.93
N LEU A 53 -3.06 -3.32 -7.06
CA LEU A 53 -2.87 -4.77 -7.02
C LEU A 53 -3.48 -5.36 -5.75
N ASP A 54 -4.50 -6.16 -5.90
CA ASP A 54 -5.08 -6.95 -4.82
C ASP A 54 -4.86 -8.44 -5.08
N SER A 55 -3.89 -9.05 -4.46
CA SER A 55 -2.89 -8.55 -3.51
C SER A 55 -1.50 -9.08 -3.87
N ILE A 56 -0.45 -8.42 -3.37
CA ILE A 56 0.93 -8.91 -3.56
C ILE A 56 1.15 -10.25 -2.84
N THR A 57 0.44 -10.50 -1.76
CA THR A 57 0.48 -11.76 -1.02
C THR A 57 -0.01 -12.92 -1.88
N ARG A 58 -1.17 -12.78 -2.53
CA ARG A 58 -1.73 -13.81 -3.43
C ARG A 58 -0.83 -14.03 -4.64
N LEU A 59 -0.31 -12.96 -5.22
CA LEU A 59 0.63 -13.05 -6.34
C LEU A 59 1.89 -13.84 -5.94
N THR A 60 2.48 -13.54 -4.79
CA THR A 60 3.66 -14.25 -4.31
C THR A 60 3.38 -15.72 -4.02
N ARG A 61 2.21 -16.03 -3.45
CA ARG A 61 1.78 -17.43 -3.26
C ARG A 61 1.65 -18.18 -4.59
N ALA A 62 1.10 -17.54 -5.61
CA ALA A 62 1.01 -18.13 -6.95
C ALA A 62 2.40 -18.43 -7.55
N TYR A 63 3.32 -17.48 -7.43
CA TYR A 63 4.70 -17.70 -7.86
C TYR A 63 5.37 -18.82 -7.07
N ASN A 64 5.09 -18.97 -5.76
CA ASN A 64 5.64 -20.05 -4.94
C ASN A 64 5.24 -21.45 -5.42
N LEU A 65 4.09 -21.57 -6.09
CA LEU A 65 3.61 -22.83 -6.67
C LEU A 65 4.17 -23.10 -8.07
N VAL A 66 4.57 -22.05 -8.80
CA VAL A 66 4.95 -22.14 -10.23
C VAL A 66 6.46 -22.15 -10.43
N VAL A 67 7.22 -21.51 -9.56
CA VAL A 67 8.68 -21.43 -9.72
C VAL A 67 9.34 -22.78 -9.40
N PRO A 68 10.39 -23.18 -10.14
CA PRO A 68 11.18 -24.33 -9.76
C PRO A 68 11.79 -24.16 -8.37
N PRO A 69 11.79 -25.19 -7.53
CA PRO A 69 12.35 -25.12 -6.18
C PRO A 69 13.83 -24.72 -6.20
N SER A 70 14.18 -23.70 -5.40
CA SER A 70 15.58 -23.25 -5.25
C SER A 70 16.42 -24.14 -4.35
N GLY A 71 15.80 -25.08 -3.65
CA GLY A 71 16.43 -25.91 -2.60
C GLY A 71 16.55 -25.19 -1.24
N ARG A 72 16.03 -23.96 -1.12
CA ARG A 72 15.97 -23.21 0.14
C ARG A 72 14.52 -22.88 0.45
N THR A 73 14.20 -22.82 1.73
CA THR A 73 12.83 -22.52 2.17
C THR A 73 12.89 -21.51 3.32
N LEU A 74 12.15 -20.42 3.18
CA LEU A 74 11.90 -19.44 4.23
C LEU A 74 10.80 -19.96 5.16
N SER A 75 10.59 -19.27 6.28
CA SER A 75 9.51 -19.58 7.21
C SER A 75 8.16 -19.61 6.48
N GLY A 76 7.28 -20.52 6.88
CA GLY A 76 5.97 -20.69 6.24
C GLY A 76 5.97 -21.41 4.90
N GLY A 77 7.10 -22.02 4.48
CA GLY A 77 7.16 -22.78 3.22
C GLY A 77 7.34 -21.94 1.96
N LEU A 78 7.80 -20.70 2.09
CA LEU A 78 8.06 -19.81 0.96
C LEU A 78 9.46 -20.07 0.37
N ASP A 79 9.53 -20.36 -0.92
CA ASP A 79 10.79 -20.40 -1.65
C ASP A 79 11.28 -18.98 -1.95
N PRO A 80 12.55 -18.61 -1.67
CA PRO A 80 13.09 -17.29 -2.01
C PRO A 80 12.94 -16.92 -3.49
N ALA A 81 12.96 -17.88 -4.40
CA ALA A 81 12.78 -17.66 -5.83
C ALA A 81 11.38 -17.10 -6.16
N ALA A 82 10.37 -17.43 -5.34
CA ALA A 82 9.01 -16.93 -5.53
C ALA A 82 8.88 -15.42 -5.31
N LEU A 83 9.79 -14.82 -4.57
CA LEU A 83 9.79 -13.37 -4.30
C LEU A 83 10.34 -12.53 -5.47
N HIS A 84 11.14 -13.12 -6.34
CA HIS A 84 11.90 -12.38 -7.34
C HIS A 84 11.02 -11.60 -8.32
N MET A 85 10.06 -12.25 -8.97
CA MET A 85 9.18 -11.60 -9.94
C MET A 85 8.18 -10.62 -9.31
N PRO A 86 7.50 -10.95 -8.19
CA PRO A 86 6.68 -9.97 -7.46
C PRO A 86 7.46 -8.75 -6.99
N LYS A 87 8.72 -8.90 -6.54
CA LYS A 87 9.59 -7.77 -6.20
C LYS A 87 9.93 -6.91 -7.43
N ARG A 88 10.20 -7.53 -8.58
CA ARG A 88 10.40 -6.80 -9.84
C ARG A 88 9.15 -6.06 -10.29
N PHE A 89 7.98 -6.67 -10.12
CA PHE A 89 6.70 -6.03 -10.41
C PHE A 89 6.53 -4.77 -9.54
N PHE A 90 6.62 -4.92 -8.23
CA PHE A 90 6.44 -3.82 -7.29
C PHE A 90 7.54 -2.75 -7.42
N GLY A 91 8.78 -3.17 -7.62
CA GLY A 91 9.94 -2.29 -7.80
C GLY A 91 10.01 -1.62 -9.18
N ALA A 92 9.07 -1.88 -10.09
CA ALA A 92 8.98 -1.17 -11.37
C ALA A 92 8.46 0.27 -11.22
N ALA A 93 7.81 0.61 -10.10
CA ALA A 93 7.29 1.94 -9.80
C ALA A 93 8.39 3.00 -9.85
N ARG A 94 8.17 4.06 -10.64
CA ARG A 94 9.13 5.17 -10.81
C ARG A 94 8.54 6.34 -11.58
N ASN A 95 9.15 7.50 -11.41
CA ASN A 95 8.96 8.63 -12.32
C ASN A 95 10.04 8.60 -13.40
N MET A 96 9.66 8.80 -14.66
CA MET A 96 10.58 8.85 -15.79
C MET A 96 11.07 10.29 -16.01
N ARG A 97 12.34 10.44 -16.36
CA ARG A 97 12.92 11.77 -16.63
C ARG A 97 12.32 12.41 -17.89
N GLU A 98 11.98 11.60 -18.86
CA GLU A 98 11.40 12.01 -20.15
C GLU A 98 9.89 12.27 -20.10
N GLY A 99 9.27 12.07 -18.94
CA GLY A 99 7.84 12.16 -18.69
C GLY A 99 7.18 10.78 -18.60
N GLY A 100 6.03 10.76 -17.95
CA GLY A 100 5.33 9.54 -17.56
C GLY A 100 5.79 8.98 -16.23
N SER A 101 4.92 8.28 -15.56
CA SER A 101 5.20 7.65 -14.26
C SER A 101 4.46 6.34 -14.09
N LEU A 102 5.00 5.48 -13.24
CA LEU A 102 4.34 4.27 -12.78
C LEU A 102 4.25 4.29 -11.25
N THR A 103 3.04 4.30 -10.76
CA THR A 103 2.73 4.13 -9.34
C THR A 103 2.13 2.74 -9.14
N VAL A 104 2.61 2.00 -8.14
CA VAL A 104 2.06 0.71 -7.76
C VAL A 104 1.59 0.78 -6.31
N LEU A 105 0.30 0.59 -6.10
CA LEU A 105 -0.32 0.44 -4.79
C LEU A 105 -0.78 -1.00 -4.64
N ALA A 106 -0.13 -1.75 -3.77
CA ALA A 106 -0.42 -3.17 -3.55
C ALA A 106 -0.93 -3.40 -2.12
N THR A 107 -2.00 -4.17 -2.00
CA THR A 107 -2.42 -4.68 -0.69
C THR A 107 -1.55 -5.86 -0.28
N ALA A 108 -1.28 -5.99 1.02
CA ALA A 108 -0.63 -7.13 1.61
C ALA A 108 -1.47 -7.64 2.79
N LEU A 109 -1.59 -8.96 2.91
CA LEU A 109 -2.34 -9.58 3.99
C LEU A 109 -1.46 -9.65 5.24
N VAL A 110 -2.02 -9.24 6.38
CA VAL A 110 -1.38 -9.29 7.69
C VAL A 110 -2.33 -9.92 8.71
N ASP A 111 -1.77 -10.46 9.79
CA ASP A 111 -2.54 -11.06 10.89
C ASP A 111 -3.52 -12.16 10.43
N THR A 112 -3.15 -12.92 9.40
CA THR A 112 -3.96 -14.03 8.87
C THR A 112 -3.74 -15.34 9.60
N GLY A 113 -2.76 -15.42 10.51
CA GLY A 113 -2.29 -16.64 11.15
C GLY A 113 -1.39 -17.50 10.24
N SER A 114 -1.12 -17.07 9.01
CA SER A 114 -0.23 -17.74 8.06
C SER A 114 1.20 -17.20 8.17
N LYS A 115 2.15 -18.04 8.57
CA LYS A 115 3.57 -17.68 8.59
C LYS A 115 4.11 -17.27 7.21
N MET A 116 3.55 -17.78 6.13
CA MET A 116 3.94 -17.38 4.79
C MET A 116 3.55 -15.92 4.51
N ASP A 117 2.35 -15.50 4.93
CA ASP A 117 1.87 -14.13 4.73
C ASP A 117 2.72 -13.14 5.53
N ASP A 118 3.10 -13.50 6.76
CA ASP A 118 4.01 -12.68 7.58
C ASP A 118 5.36 -12.48 6.88
N VAL A 119 5.93 -13.55 6.31
CA VAL A 119 7.19 -13.46 5.58
C VAL A 119 7.03 -12.59 4.33
N VAL A 120 5.96 -12.77 3.56
CA VAL A 120 5.68 -11.94 2.37
C VAL A 120 5.58 -10.48 2.77
N TYR A 121 4.80 -10.15 3.81
CA TYR A 121 4.67 -8.78 4.28
C TYR A 121 6.03 -8.15 4.64
N GLU A 122 6.84 -8.83 5.45
CA GLU A 122 8.17 -8.32 5.84
C GLU A 122 9.12 -8.15 4.65
N GLU A 123 9.08 -9.05 3.67
CA GLU A 123 9.90 -8.98 2.45
C GLU A 123 9.51 -7.79 1.54
N PHE A 124 8.24 -7.38 1.52
CA PHE A 124 7.78 -6.24 0.72
C PHE A 124 7.82 -4.92 1.49
N LYS A 125 7.69 -4.92 2.81
CA LYS A 125 7.82 -3.75 3.67
C LYS A 125 9.13 -2.98 3.42
N GLY A 126 10.21 -3.72 3.20
CA GLY A 126 11.51 -3.15 2.84
C GLY A 126 11.58 -2.56 1.43
N THR A 127 10.68 -2.93 0.52
CA THR A 127 10.71 -2.54 -0.90
C THR A 127 9.87 -1.28 -1.18
N GLY A 128 8.76 -1.11 -0.48
CA GLY A 128 7.87 0.04 -0.65
C GLY A 128 8.46 1.34 -0.08
N ASN A 129 8.00 2.48 -0.57
CA ASN A 129 8.34 3.81 -0.07
C ASN A 129 7.23 4.42 0.80
N MET A 130 6.06 3.82 0.82
CA MET A 130 4.93 4.18 1.68
C MET A 130 4.27 2.90 2.21
N GLU A 131 3.83 2.94 3.44
CA GLU A 131 3.08 1.89 4.09
C GLU A 131 1.85 2.49 4.78
N MET A 132 0.69 1.91 4.52
CA MET A 132 -0.56 2.25 5.20
C MET A 132 -1.08 0.99 5.88
N VAL A 133 -1.08 0.99 7.19
CA VAL A 133 -1.54 -0.13 8.02
C VAL A 133 -2.98 0.12 8.45
N LEU A 134 -3.88 -0.80 8.12
CA LEU A 134 -5.26 -0.77 8.59
C LEU A 134 -5.37 -1.53 9.91
N ASP A 135 -6.15 -1.02 10.83
CA ASP A 135 -6.40 -1.63 12.14
C ASP A 135 -7.83 -2.19 12.21
N ARG A 136 -7.92 -3.50 12.47
CA ARG A 136 -9.21 -4.20 12.55
C ARG A 136 -10.08 -3.71 13.69
N LYS A 137 -9.47 -3.34 14.83
CA LYS A 137 -10.21 -2.87 16.02
C LYS A 137 -10.86 -1.52 15.75
N LEU A 138 -10.20 -0.63 14.97
CA LEU A 138 -10.81 0.62 14.53
C LEU A 138 -12.04 0.35 13.66
N SER A 139 -11.93 -0.56 12.69
CA SER A 139 -13.06 -0.95 11.83
C SER A 139 -14.22 -1.57 12.63
N GLU A 140 -13.94 -2.43 13.60
CA GLU A 140 -14.94 -3.02 14.48
C GLU A 140 -15.68 -1.96 15.31
N LYS A 141 -14.99 -0.89 15.72
CA LYS A 141 -15.56 0.28 16.40
C LYS A 141 -16.24 1.28 15.45
N ARG A 142 -16.28 1.01 14.15
CA ARG A 142 -16.82 1.92 13.12
C ARG A 142 -16.09 3.27 13.02
N ILE A 143 -14.81 3.28 13.35
CA ILE A 143 -13.94 4.45 13.18
C ILE A 143 -13.29 4.34 11.79
N PHE A 144 -13.61 5.28 10.91
CA PHE A 144 -13.12 5.31 9.53
C PHE A 144 -12.52 6.67 9.17
N PRO A 145 -11.41 6.71 8.41
CA PRO A 145 -10.63 5.57 7.91
C PRO A 145 -9.94 4.80 9.05
N ALA A 146 -10.01 3.47 9.00
CA ALA A 146 -9.46 2.58 10.04
C ALA A 146 -7.92 2.44 9.92
N ILE A 147 -7.20 3.55 9.95
CA ILE A 147 -5.76 3.63 9.73
C ILE A 147 -5.02 3.68 11.08
N ASP A 148 -4.08 2.76 11.28
CA ASP A 148 -3.11 2.85 12.37
C ASP A 148 -2.07 3.94 12.03
N LEU A 149 -2.26 5.13 12.59
CA LEU A 149 -1.41 6.29 12.31
C LEU A 149 0.02 6.13 12.80
N ALA A 150 0.25 5.32 13.83
CA ALA A 150 1.58 5.09 14.38
C ALA A 150 2.42 4.17 13.49
N LYS A 151 1.78 3.19 12.86
CA LYS A 151 2.43 2.23 11.96
C LYS A 151 2.48 2.68 10.51
N SER A 152 1.70 3.68 10.13
CA SER A 152 1.62 4.18 8.76
C SER A 152 2.58 5.34 8.52
N GLY A 153 3.13 5.43 7.31
CA GLY A 153 4.04 6.53 6.95
C GLY A 153 4.68 6.38 5.59
N THR A 154 5.49 7.36 5.23
CA THR A 154 6.31 7.36 4.02
C THR A 154 7.77 7.67 4.36
N ARG A 155 8.73 7.16 3.56
CA ARG A 155 10.17 7.27 3.87
C ARG A 155 10.72 8.68 3.70
N ARG A 156 10.23 9.43 2.73
CA ARG A 156 10.75 10.74 2.34
C ARG A 156 9.65 11.79 2.40
N GLU A 157 9.16 12.07 3.60
CA GLU A 157 8.13 13.08 3.86
C GLU A 157 8.62 14.48 3.48
N ASP A 158 9.90 14.72 3.63
CA ASP A 158 10.58 15.96 3.25
C ASP A 158 10.44 16.32 1.76
N LEU A 159 10.17 15.33 0.89
CA LEU A 159 9.90 15.56 -0.53
C LEU A 159 8.42 15.88 -0.82
N LEU A 160 7.52 15.62 0.12
CA LEU A 160 6.07 15.75 -0.05
C LEU A 160 5.50 16.94 0.72
N LEU A 161 6.14 17.32 1.83
CA LEU A 161 5.66 18.30 2.77
C LEU A 161 6.53 19.56 2.75
N ASN A 162 5.92 20.72 2.86
CA ASN A 162 6.67 21.95 3.12
C ASN A 162 7.12 22.01 4.61
N GLY A 163 7.96 23.02 4.95
CA GLY A 163 8.54 23.11 6.29
C GLY A 163 7.52 23.23 7.41
N GLU A 164 6.40 23.94 7.19
CA GLU A 164 5.34 24.09 8.19
C GLU A 164 4.55 22.80 8.40
N GLU A 165 4.23 22.10 7.31
CA GLU A 165 3.56 20.81 7.35
C GLU A 165 4.43 19.75 8.04
N LEU A 166 5.72 19.72 7.74
CA LEU A 166 6.66 18.79 8.34
C LEU A 166 6.80 19.04 9.86
N GLU A 167 6.86 20.31 10.28
CA GLU A 167 6.87 20.67 11.69
C GLU A 167 5.58 20.21 12.39
N ALA A 168 4.42 20.47 11.79
CA ALA A 168 3.12 20.05 12.33
C ALA A 168 3.01 18.53 12.46
N ILE A 169 3.42 17.78 11.46
CA ILE A 169 3.43 16.30 11.49
C ILE A 169 4.34 15.78 12.61
N ASN A 170 5.51 16.39 12.80
CA ASN A 170 6.42 16.00 13.87
C ASN A 170 5.83 16.27 15.27
N ILE A 171 5.15 17.41 15.45
CA ILE A 171 4.43 17.73 16.69
C ILE A 171 3.32 16.69 16.93
N MET A 172 2.52 16.43 15.90
CA MET A 172 1.42 15.46 15.95
C MET A 172 1.91 14.07 16.32
N ARG A 173 2.95 13.54 15.66
CA ARG A 173 3.51 12.23 15.97
C ARG A 173 4.02 12.12 17.39
N LYS A 174 4.71 13.14 17.88
CA LYS A 174 5.17 13.17 19.28
C LYS A 174 4.00 13.12 20.26
N ALA A 175 2.92 13.83 19.96
CA ALA A 175 1.73 13.88 20.82
C ALA A 175 0.91 12.58 20.78
N LEU A 176 0.88 11.90 19.63
CA LEU A 176 0.20 10.61 19.47
C LEU A 176 1.03 9.43 20.00
N ASN A 177 2.33 9.62 20.18
CA ASN A 177 3.21 8.59 20.71
C ASN A 177 2.83 8.26 22.16
N GLY A 178 2.40 7.04 22.39
CA GLY A 178 1.92 6.57 23.70
C GLY A 178 0.40 6.51 23.85
N LEU A 179 -0.37 7.03 22.87
CA LEU A 179 -1.81 6.79 22.81
C LEU A 179 -2.13 5.43 22.17
N LYS A 180 -3.29 4.89 22.53
CA LYS A 180 -3.81 3.71 21.80
C LYS A 180 -4.22 4.12 20.38
N PRO A 181 -4.15 3.19 19.39
CA PRO A 181 -4.49 3.49 18.00
C PRO A 181 -5.87 4.14 17.82
N ASP A 182 -6.88 3.67 18.56
CA ASP A 182 -8.23 4.21 18.53
C ASP A 182 -8.30 5.66 19.06
N GLU A 183 -7.68 5.93 20.21
CA GLU A 183 -7.62 7.27 20.79
C GLU A 183 -6.86 8.24 19.87
N ALA A 184 -5.76 7.80 19.27
CA ALA A 184 -4.98 8.60 18.33
C ALA A 184 -5.80 8.96 17.08
N THR A 185 -6.48 7.98 16.48
CA THR A 185 -7.28 8.18 15.27
C THR A 185 -8.49 9.07 15.54
N ASP A 186 -9.25 8.83 16.61
CA ASP A 186 -10.39 9.67 17.00
C ASP A 186 -9.97 11.12 17.20
N ARG A 187 -8.85 11.35 17.86
CA ARG A 187 -8.34 12.71 18.12
C ARG A 187 -8.00 13.44 16.82
N ILE A 188 -7.40 12.77 15.86
CA ILE A 188 -7.09 13.36 14.56
C ILE A 188 -8.36 13.63 13.74
N LEU A 189 -9.31 12.70 13.74
CA LEU A 189 -10.60 12.88 13.05
C LEU A 189 -11.38 14.05 13.63
N ASP A 190 -11.40 14.19 14.95
CA ASP A 190 -11.99 15.36 15.63
C ASP A 190 -11.34 16.68 15.21
N MET A 191 -10.02 16.69 15.05
CA MET A 191 -9.32 17.88 14.58
C MET A 191 -9.64 18.18 13.12
N PHE A 192 -9.72 17.17 12.25
CA PHE A 192 -10.16 17.36 10.87
C PHE A 192 -11.58 17.92 10.79
N ALA A 193 -12.50 17.42 11.63
CA ALA A 193 -13.87 17.91 11.66
C ALA A 193 -14.00 19.38 12.08
N ARG A 194 -13.01 19.92 12.80
CA ARG A 194 -12.96 21.32 13.26
C ARG A 194 -12.24 22.25 12.30
N THR A 195 -11.67 21.72 11.21
CA THR A 195 -10.90 22.49 10.23
C THR A 195 -11.50 22.35 8.83
N LYS A 196 -11.44 23.42 8.04
CA LYS A 196 -12.01 23.47 6.69
C LYS A 196 -11.06 22.92 5.61
N ASN A 197 -9.76 22.97 5.89
CA ASN A 197 -8.71 22.57 4.95
C ASN A 197 -7.42 22.23 5.69
N ASN A 198 -6.45 21.68 4.94
CA ASN A 198 -5.17 21.25 5.49
C ASN A 198 -4.37 22.40 6.14
N ASN A 199 -4.43 23.62 5.59
CA ASN A 199 -3.71 24.76 6.16
C ASN A 199 -4.23 25.11 7.56
N GLU A 200 -5.55 25.14 7.76
CA GLU A 200 -6.14 25.36 9.08
C GLU A 200 -5.76 24.25 10.05
N PHE A 201 -5.74 23.00 9.61
CA PHE A 201 -5.30 21.87 10.41
C PHE A 201 -3.83 22.01 10.84
N VAL A 202 -2.93 22.32 9.91
CA VAL A 202 -1.51 22.56 10.22
C VAL A 202 -1.34 23.67 11.24
N GLN A 203 -2.04 24.79 11.08
CA GLN A 203 -2.01 25.90 12.04
C GLN A 203 -2.60 25.53 13.39
N MET A 204 -3.66 24.72 13.42
CA MET A 204 -4.25 24.21 14.66
C MET A 204 -3.27 23.31 15.41
N VAL A 205 -2.60 22.39 14.73
CA VAL A 205 -1.58 21.51 15.31
C VAL A 205 -0.42 22.32 15.91
N LYS A 206 0.04 23.35 15.19
CA LYS A 206 1.15 24.21 15.66
C LYS A 206 0.76 25.08 16.85
N LYS A 207 -0.47 25.61 16.91
CA LYS A 207 -0.97 26.47 17.98
C LYS A 207 -1.38 25.70 19.23
N ASN A 208 -2.09 24.61 19.05
CA ASN A 208 -2.46 23.72 20.13
C ASN A 208 -1.25 22.85 20.43
N LYS A 209 -0.45 23.23 21.41
CA LYS A 209 0.40 22.24 22.05
C LYS A 209 -0.51 21.06 22.38
N PHE A 210 -0.29 19.94 21.72
CA PHE A 210 -0.94 18.68 22.06
C PHE A 210 -0.54 18.32 23.50
N ILE A 211 -1.25 18.84 24.45
CA ILE A 211 -1.14 18.49 25.87
C ILE A 211 -2.46 17.86 26.26
#